data_b0539701c49431c8fae23dc1bdcbc6e5
#
_entry.id   b0539701c49431c8fae23dc1bdcbc6e5
#
_cell.length_a   1.000
_cell.length_b   1.000
_cell.length_c   1.000
_cell.angle_alpha   90.00
_cell.angle_beta   90.00
_cell.angle_gamma   90.00
#
_symmetry.space_group_name_H-M   'P 1'
#
loop_
_entity.id
_entity.type
_entity.pdbx_description
1 polymer ?
#
loop_
_entity_poly.entity_id
_entity_poly.type
_entity_poly.pdbx_seq_one_letter_code
_entity_poly.pdbx_strand_id
1 'polypeptide(L)'
;LDWVLGRYSRQPVEKLSPAVRDILRMAVYQLLYMPSIPERAAVNEAVKETRAMRVSSASGYVNGVLRAFLRDGKKIALPREPLAALSVQYAVPKALITLWRQGYGEETARAILEGCQSPAPLFIRVNSQKTTADELLEKLAEENITAEKAPVENALRLEGAGDVTRLAAFREGLF
;
A
#
# COMPACT_ATOMS: atom_id res chain seq x y z
N LEU A 1 11.04 0.38 -1.31
CA LEU A 1 11.73 -0.83 -0.80
C LEU A 1 13.17 -0.90 -1.30
N ASP A 2 13.42 -0.70 -2.59
CA ASP A 2 14.77 -0.82 -3.18
C ASP A 2 15.78 0.15 -2.56
N TRP A 3 15.36 1.36 -2.23
CA TRP A 3 16.19 2.32 -1.49
C TRP A 3 16.64 1.77 -0.13
N VAL A 4 15.73 1.13 0.60
CA VAL A 4 16.04 0.48 1.89
C VAL A 4 17.01 -0.69 1.69
N LEU A 5 16.68 -1.57 0.74
CA LEU A 5 17.52 -2.73 0.42
C LEU A 5 18.93 -2.35 0.00
N GLY A 6 19.11 -1.28 -0.77
CA GLY A 6 20.41 -0.80 -1.22
C GLY A 6 21.39 -0.42 -0.11
N ARG A 7 20.90 -0.16 1.11
CA ARG A 7 21.75 0.11 2.28
C ARG A 7 22.35 -1.15 2.91
N TYR A 8 21.66 -2.28 2.76
CA TYR A 8 22.03 -3.54 3.43
C TYR A 8 22.53 -4.59 2.46
N SER A 9 22.27 -4.39 1.17
CA SER A 9 22.74 -5.25 0.09
C SER A 9 24.17 -4.89 -0.31
N ARG A 10 25.03 -5.91 -0.45
CA ARG A 10 26.40 -5.73 -0.98
C ARG A 10 26.42 -5.50 -2.49
N GLN A 11 25.36 -5.88 -3.18
CA GLN A 11 25.20 -5.70 -4.63
C GLN A 11 24.11 -4.67 -4.89
N PRO A 12 24.20 -3.89 -5.97
CA PRO A 12 23.09 -3.06 -6.42
C PRO A 12 21.82 -3.89 -6.58
N VAL A 13 20.69 -3.37 -6.10
CA VAL A 13 19.40 -4.11 -6.09
C VAL A 13 18.99 -4.51 -7.49
N GLU A 14 19.31 -3.69 -8.49
CA GLU A 14 19.01 -3.92 -9.91
C GLU A 14 19.80 -5.12 -10.48
N LYS A 15 20.94 -5.47 -9.89
CA LYS A 15 21.79 -6.60 -10.30
C LYS A 15 21.43 -7.91 -9.63
N LEU A 16 20.54 -7.88 -8.64
CA LEU A 16 20.00 -9.10 -8.02
C LEU A 16 19.12 -9.87 -9.02
N SER A 17 19.13 -11.20 -8.94
CA SER A 17 18.15 -11.99 -9.72
C SER A 17 16.73 -11.56 -9.34
N PRO A 18 15.78 -11.56 -10.28
CA PRO A 18 14.40 -11.15 -10.00
C PRO A 18 13.81 -11.85 -8.78
N ALA A 19 13.96 -13.17 -8.67
CA ALA A 19 13.46 -13.94 -7.54
C ALA A 19 14.03 -13.47 -6.20
N VAL A 20 15.36 -13.27 -6.09
CA VAL A 20 16.00 -12.80 -4.85
C VAL A 20 15.55 -11.39 -4.49
N ARG A 21 15.44 -10.51 -5.47
CA ARG A 21 14.96 -9.15 -5.28
C ARG A 21 13.53 -9.11 -4.76
N ASP A 22 12.65 -9.90 -5.34
CA ASP A 22 11.24 -9.92 -4.96
C ASP A 22 11.03 -10.55 -3.57
N ILE A 23 11.77 -11.62 -3.24
CA ILE A 23 11.80 -12.18 -1.88
C ILE A 23 12.22 -11.12 -0.85
N LEU A 24 13.29 -10.37 -1.12
CA LEU A 24 13.77 -9.32 -0.23
C LEU A 24 12.76 -8.17 -0.10
N ARG A 25 12.14 -7.73 -1.21
CA ARG A 25 11.08 -6.72 -1.20
C ARG A 25 9.90 -7.13 -0.35
N MET A 26 9.40 -8.35 -0.54
CA MET A 26 8.28 -8.89 0.25
C MET A 26 8.62 -8.94 1.74
N ALA A 27 9.79 -9.46 2.10
CA ALA A 27 10.19 -9.55 3.50
C ALA A 27 10.36 -8.16 4.14
N VAL A 28 10.99 -7.21 3.47
CA VAL A 28 11.14 -5.83 3.98
C VAL A 28 9.79 -5.14 4.10
N TYR A 29 8.86 -5.38 3.15
CA TYR A 29 7.49 -4.87 3.25
C TYR A 29 6.77 -5.41 4.49
N GLN A 30 6.83 -6.72 4.72
CA GLN A 30 6.26 -7.34 5.92
C GLN A 30 6.84 -6.76 7.20
N LEU A 31 8.16 -6.61 7.27
CA LEU A 31 8.87 -6.08 8.42
C LEU A 31 8.54 -4.60 8.73
N LEU A 32 8.19 -3.81 7.71
CA LEU A 32 7.87 -2.38 7.85
C LEU A 32 6.38 -2.11 8.09
N TYR A 33 5.52 -2.81 7.36
CA TYR A 33 4.12 -2.42 7.21
C TYR A 33 3.10 -3.45 7.72
N MET A 34 3.57 -4.64 8.14
CA MET A 34 2.68 -5.70 8.64
C MET A 34 3.04 -6.09 10.09
N PRO A 35 2.69 -5.25 11.09
CA PRO A 35 3.09 -5.45 12.48
C PRO A 35 2.53 -6.73 13.13
N SER A 36 1.49 -7.33 12.54
CA SER A 36 0.94 -8.62 12.95
C SER A 36 1.85 -9.80 12.60
N ILE A 37 2.84 -9.63 11.70
CA ILE A 37 3.79 -10.67 11.33
C ILE A 37 5.03 -10.55 12.21
N PRO A 38 5.37 -11.58 13.02
CA PRO A 38 6.59 -11.57 13.81
C PRO A 38 7.83 -11.48 12.91
N GLU A 39 8.78 -10.62 13.26
CA GLU A 39 10.02 -10.40 12.49
C GLU A 39 10.76 -11.70 12.17
N ARG A 40 10.84 -12.60 13.15
CA ARG A 40 11.47 -13.91 12.98
C ARG A 40 10.74 -14.77 11.95
N ALA A 41 9.42 -14.71 11.90
CA ALA A 41 8.61 -15.43 10.92
C ALA A 41 8.86 -14.89 9.51
N ALA A 42 8.82 -13.58 9.31
CA ALA A 42 9.09 -12.95 8.02
C ALA A 42 10.47 -13.33 7.46
N VAL A 43 11.52 -13.32 8.30
CA VAL A 43 12.86 -13.73 7.86
C VAL A 43 12.91 -15.21 7.52
N ASN A 44 12.31 -16.09 8.33
CA ASN A 44 12.31 -17.52 8.09
C ASN A 44 11.57 -17.89 6.78
N GLU A 45 10.41 -17.28 6.55
CA GLU A 45 9.66 -17.51 5.31
C GLU A 45 10.43 -17.00 4.09
N ALA A 46 11.03 -15.82 4.14
CA ALA A 46 11.88 -15.31 3.07
C ALA A 46 13.03 -16.29 2.73
N VAL A 47 13.65 -16.91 3.74
CA VAL A 47 14.70 -17.93 3.52
C VAL A 47 14.13 -19.21 2.92
N LYS A 48 12.93 -19.66 3.33
CA LYS A 48 12.26 -20.81 2.73
C LYS A 48 11.89 -20.54 1.26
N GLU A 49 11.40 -19.35 0.94
CA GLU A 49 11.05 -18.94 -0.41
C GLU A 49 12.22 -19.05 -1.39
N THR A 50 13.48 -18.86 -0.93
CA THR A 50 14.64 -19.06 -1.81
C THR A 50 14.72 -20.49 -2.37
N ARG A 51 14.23 -21.49 -1.62
CA ARG A 51 14.20 -22.89 -2.05
C ARG A 51 13.04 -23.12 -3.01
N ALA A 52 11.86 -22.60 -2.69
CA ALA A 52 10.67 -22.72 -3.55
C ALA A 52 10.91 -22.06 -4.92
N MET A 53 11.57 -20.90 -4.94
CA MET A 53 11.93 -20.19 -6.17
C MET A 53 13.21 -20.71 -6.86
N ARG A 54 13.76 -21.85 -6.41
CA ARG A 54 14.97 -22.50 -6.97
C ARG A 54 16.23 -21.61 -6.97
N VAL A 55 16.34 -20.74 -6.00
CA VAL A 55 17.50 -19.86 -5.77
C VAL A 55 18.12 -20.10 -4.39
N SER A 56 18.18 -21.35 -3.95
CA SER A 56 18.62 -21.76 -2.60
C SER A 56 20.03 -21.33 -2.25
N SER A 57 20.92 -21.16 -3.25
CA SER A 57 22.25 -20.59 -3.06
C SER A 57 22.25 -19.18 -2.48
N ALA A 58 21.16 -18.44 -2.66
CA ALA A 58 20.98 -17.09 -2.12
C ALA A 58 20.42 -17.06 -0.67
N SER A 59 20.09 -18.21 -0.06
CA SER A 59 19.48 -18.27 1.29
C SER A 59 20.30 -17.55 2.35
N GLY A 60 21.61 -17.74 2.35
CA GLY A 60 22.53 -17.06 3.29
C GLY A 60 22.58 -15.55 3.05
N TYR A 61 22.54 -15.13 1.80
CA TYR A 61 22.52 -13.71 1.43
C TYR A 61 21.20 -13.04 1.87
N VAL A 62 20.05 -13.62 1.56
CA VAL A 62 18.73 -13.12 1.97
C VAL A 62 18.66 -12.99 3.49
N ASN A 63 19.04 -14.03 4.22
CA ASN A 63 19.09 -14.00 5.69
C ASN A 63 20.02 -12.90 6.22
N GLY A 64 21.21 -12.73 5.61
CA GLY A 64 22.19 -11.72 5.99
C GLY A 64 21.66 -10.29 5.84
N VAL A 65 21.05 -9.97 4.69
CA VAL A 65 20.48 -8.66 4.40
C VAL A 65 19.35 -8.35 5.39
N LEU A 66 18.41 -9.26 5.59
CA LEU A 66 17.27 -9.04 6.48
C LEU A 66 17.68 -8.90 7.95
N ARG A 67 18.64 -9.71 8.42
CA ARG A 67 19.18 -9.57 9.77
C ARG A 67 19.97 -8.27 9.97
N ALA A 68 20.66 -7.78 8.94
CA ALA A 68 21.33 -6.48 9.01
C ALA A 68 20.33 -5.34 9.14
N PHE A 69 19.24 -5.40 8.37
CA PHE A 69 18.12 -4.46 8.46
C PHE A 69 17.49 -4.43 9.86
N LEU A 70 17.22 -5.59 10.45
CA LEU A 70 16.66 -5.70 11.80
C LEU A 70 17.64 -5.18 12.87
N ARG A 71 18.92 -5.49 12.79
CA ARG A 71 19.92 -4.98 13.74
C ARG A 71 20.06 -3.46 13.74
N ASP A 72 19.85 -2.81 12.59
CA ASP A 72 19.84 -1.34 12.48
C ASP A 72 18.49 -0.73 12.92
N GLY A 73 17.61 -1.52 13.50
CA GLY A 73 16.30 -1.07 13.98
C GLY A 73 15.33 -0.67 12.86
N LYS A 74 15.44 -1.29 11.70
CA LYS A 74 14.58 -1.03 10.53
C LYS A 74 14.58 0.43 10.06
N LYS A 75 15.73 1.11 10.19
CA LYS A 75 15.86 2.53 9.88
C LYS A 75 15.73 2.79 8.39
N ILE A 76 14.89 3.74 8.05
CA ILE A 76 14.75 4.29 6.70
C ILE A 76 15.41 5.67 6.71
N ALA A 77 16.67 5.75 6.23
CA ALA A 77 17.31 7.03 6.04
C ALA A 77 16.95 7.58 4.66
N LEU A 78 16.25 8.70 4.63
CA LEU A 78 15.87 9.36 3.38
C LEU A 78 17.08 9.94 2.64
N PRO A 79 17.03 10.10 1.32
CA PRO A 79 18.02 10.83 0.55
C PRO A 79 18.19 12.27 1.06
N ARG A 80 19.39 12.86 0.87
CA ARG A 80 19.62 14.28 1.21
C ARG A 80 18.96 15.24 0.22
N GLU A 81 18.81 14.82 -1.03
CA GLU A 81 18.17 15.62 -2.06
C GLU A 81 16.64 15.64 -1.82
N PRO A 82 16.01 16.83 -1.70
CA PRO A 82 14.61 16.95 -1.27
C PRO A 82 13.61 16.21 -2.13
N LEU A 83 13.74 16.28 -3.47
CA LEU A 83 12.82 15.59 -4.38
C LEU A 83 12.99 14.06 -4.31
N ALA A 84 14.23 13.57 -4.13
CA ALA A 84 14.47 12.16 -3.90
C ALA A 84 13.91 11.69 -2.55
N ALA A 85 14.01 12.53 -1.51
CA ALA A 85 13.45 12.22 -0.20
C ALA A 85 11.93 12.03 -0.29
N LEU A 86 11.22 12.95 -0.93
CA LEU A 86 9.78 12.83 -1.16
C LEU A 86 9.44 11.58 -1.99
N SER A 87 10.20 11.32 -3.06
CA SER A 87 10.00 10.14 -3.90
C SER A 87 10.14 8.83 -3.12
N VAL A 88 11.09 8.75 -2.21
CA VAL A 88 11.29 7.57 -1.35
C VAL A 88 10.21 7.49 -0.26
N GLN A 89 9.93 8.62 0.39
CA GLN A 89 8.97 8.71 1.49
C GLN A 89 7.56 8.32 1.05
N TYR A 90 7.10 8.85 -0.07
CA TYR A 90 5.74 8.65 -0.58
C TYR A 90 5.63 7.54 -1.64
N ALA A 91 6.76 6.92 -2.01
CA ALA A 91 6.83 5.91 -3.08
C ALA A 91 6.29 6.40 -4.43
N VAL A 92 6.46 7.69 -4.73
CA VAL A 92 6.00 8.35 -5.95
C VAL A 92 7.21 8.73 -6.83
N PRO A 93 7.18 8.47 -8.15
CA PRO A 93 8.27 8.85 -9.05
C PRO A 93 8.54 10.36 -9.03
N LYS A 94 9.84 10.75 -9.05
CA LYS A 94 10.26 12.16 -9.06
C LYS A 94 9.59 12.97 -10.19
N ALA A 95 9.47 12.39 -11.37
CA ALA A 95 8.84 13.05 -12.52
C ALA A 95 7.38 13.44 -12.22
N LEU A 96 6.63 12.57 -11.54
CA LEU A 96 5.24 12.83 -11.18
C LEU A 96 5.14 13.92 -10.10
N ILE A 97 6.01 13.89 -9.10
CA ILE A 97 6.08 14.96 -8.08
C ILE A 97 6.39 16.32 -8.73
N THR A 98 7.36 16.32 -9.67
CA THR A 98 7.70 17.56 -10.41
C THR A 98 6.52 18.06 -11.23
N LEU A 99 5.81 17.18 -11.92
CA LEU A 99 4.61 17.53 -12.69
C LEU A 99 3.52 18.15 -11.81
N TRP A 100 3.24 17.56 -10.64
CA TRP A 100 2.25 18.10 -9.71
C TRP A 100 2.66 19.46 -9.14
N ARG A 101 3.95 19.65 -8.82
CA ARG A 101 4.47 20.95 -8.38
C ARG A 101 4.32 22.03 -9.44
N GLN A 102 4.59 21.70 -10.70
CA GLN A 102 4.45 22.62 -11.82
C GLN A 102 2.98 22.97 -12.11
N GLY A 103 2.08 21.98 -12.04
CA GLY A 103 0.68 22.16 -12.37
C GLY A 103 -0.16 22.76 -11.25
N TYR A 104 0.16 22.42 -9.99
CA TYR A 104 -0.71 22.75 -8.83
C TYR A 104 -0.02 23.55 -7.72
N GLY A 105 1.28 23.80 -7.84
CA GLY A 105 2.08 24.42 -6.79
C GLY A 105 2.54 23.46 -5.70
N GLU A 106 3.44 23.94 -4.83
CA GLU A 106 4.11 23.13 -3.81
C GLU A 106 3.15 22.58 -2.74
N GLU A 107 2.24 23.45 -2.26
CA GLU A 107 1.29 23.10 -1.20
C GLU A 107 0.32 22.00 -1.64
N THR A 108 -0.31 22.20 -2.80
CA THR A 108 -1.25 21.22 -3.36
C THR A 108 -0.55 19.91 -3.72
N ALA A 109 0.65 19.98 -4.30
CA ALA A 109 1.44 18.77 -4.59
C ALA A 109 1.77 17.97 -3.32
N ARG A 110 2.05 18.64 -2.21
CA ARG A 110 2.26 18.00 -0.91
C ARG A 110 0.98 17.33 -0.39
N ALA A 111 -0.16 18.03 -0.46
CA ALA A 111 -1.45 17.48 -0.07
C ALA A 111 -1.82 16.23 -0.90
N ILE A 112 -1.53 16.23 -2.21
CA ILE A 112 -1.70 15.05 -3.07
C ILE A 112 -0.82 13.89 -2.59
N LEU A 113 0.46 14.13 -2.29
CA LEU A 113 1.38 13.09 -1.79
C LEU A 113 0.89 12.48 -0.47
N GLU A 114 0.42 13.30 0.45
CA GLU A 114 -0.14 12.86 1.74
C GLU A 114 -1.43 12.07 1.54
N GLY A 115 -2.32 12.55 0.65
CA GLY A 115 -3.56 11.85 0.29
C GLY A 115 -3.33 10.47 -0.33
N CYS A 116 -2.24 10.30 -1.10
CA CYS A 116 -1.86 9.00 -1.68
C CYS A 116 -1.48 7.93 -0.64
N GLN A 117 -1.22 8.31 0.62
CA GLN A 117 -0.89 7.37 1.69
C GLN A 117 -2.11 6.93 2.51
N SER A 118 -3.24 7.58 2.33
CA SER A 118 -4.49 7.22 3.01
C SER A 118 -5.23 6.10 2.27
N PRO A 119 -6.04 5.29 2.98
CA PRO A 119 -6.94 4.35 2.32
C PRO A 119 -7.86 5.07 1.35
N ALA A 120 -8.03 4.51 0.16
CA ALA A 120 -8.97 5.07 -0.80
C ALA A 120 -10.40 4.99 -0.23
N PRO A 121 -11.17 6.09 -0.26
CA PRO A 121 -12.57 6.04 0.15
C PRO A 121 -13.38 5.16 -0.81
N LEU A 122 -14.29 4.39 -0.25
CA LEU A 122 -15.17 3.53 -1.03
C LEU A 122 -16.44 4.31 -1.40
N PHE A 123 -16.69 4.45 -2.68
CA PHE A 123 -17.91 5.04 -3.20
C PHE A 123 -18.76 4.01 -3.94
N ILE A 124 -20.07 4.11 -3.77
CA ILE A 124 -21.04 3.33 -4.53
C ILE A 124 -21.98 4.28 -5.29
N ARG A 125 -22.52 3.80 -6.41
CA ARG A 125 -23.52 4.52 -7.19
C ARG A 125 -24.89 3.93 -6.93
N VAL A 126 -25.82 4.77 -6.47
CA VAL A 126 -27.22 4.39 -6.24
C VAL A 126 -27.88 4.00 -7.57
N ASN A 127 -28.55 2.87 -7.61
CA ASN A 127 -29.37 2.48 -8.74
C ASN A 127 -30.72 3.22 -8.68
N SER A 128 -30.78 4.40 -9.29
CA SER A 128 -31.96 5.27 -9.26
C SER A 128 -33.19 4.70 -9.93
N GLN A 129 -33.09 3.56 -10.64
CA GLN A 129 -34.26 2.84 -11.17
C GLN A 129 -34.95 1.97 -10.10
N LYS A 130 -34.27 1.68 -9.00
CA LYS A 130 -34.76 0.77 -7.96
C LYS A 130 -34.97 1.42 -6.59
N THR A 131 -34.18 2.46 -6.28
CA THR A 131 -34.19 3.10 -4.97
C THR A 131 -33.70 4.54 -5.04
N THR A 132 -33.88 5.28 -3.97
CA THR A 132 -33.31 6.61 -3.76
C THR A 132 -32.06 6.54 -2.87
N ALA A 133 -31.29 7.63 -2.85
CA ALA A 133 -30.12 7.71 -1.98
C ALA A 133 -30.50 7.62 -0.49
N ASP A 134 -31.63 8.20 -0.10
CA ASP A 134 -32.11 8.19 1.28
C ASP A 134 -32.57 6.80 1.72
N GLU A 135 -33.36 6.12 0.91
CA GLU A 135 -33.78 4.73 1.18
C GLU A 135 -32.61 3.76 1.25
N LEU A 136 -31.60 3.96 0.38
CA LEU A 136 -30.38 3.13 0.41
C LEU A 136 -29.57 3.39 1.67
N LEU A 137 -29.48 4.66 2.15
CA LEU A 137 -28.80 4.98 3.41
C LEU A 137 -29.45 4.27 4.60
N GLU A 138 -30.81 4.28 4.68
CA GLU A 138 -31.55 3.57 5.73
C GLU A 138 -31.26 2.07 5.68
N LYS A 139 -31.29 1.47 4.50
CA LYS A 139 -31.04 0.05 4.30
C LYS A 139 -29.62 -0.37 4.66
N LEU A 140 -28.62 0.45 4.32
CA LEU A 140 -27.22 0.24 4.71
C LEU A 140 -27.04 0.35 6.22
N ALA A 141 -27.75 1.29 6.86
CA ALA A 141 -27.71 1.42 8.32
C ALA A 141 -28.30 0.18 9.04
N GLU A 142 -29.36 -0.44 8.50
CA GLU A 142 -29.88 -1.72 9.01
C GLU A 142 -28.84 -2.85 8.96
N GLU A 143 -27.96 -2.81 7.95
CA GLU A 143 -26.83 -3.74 7.81
C GLU A 143 -25.56 -3.33 8.63
N ASN A 144 -25.69 -2.30 9.49
CA ASN A 144 -24.62 -1.70 10.28
C ASN A 144 -23.46 -1.11 9.43
N ILE A 145 -23.77 -0.63 8.23
CA ILE A 145 -22.83 0.07 7.36
C ILE A 145 -23.02 1.57 7.51
N THR A 146 -21.93 2.25 7.87
CA THR A 146 -21.90 3.71 7.90
C THR A 146 -21.78 4.24 6.46
N ALA A 147 -22.71 5.08 6.06
CA ALA A 147 -22.71 5.68 4.73
C ALA A 147 -23.14 7.15 4.79
N GLU A 148 -22.63 7.96 3.87
CA GLU A 148 -22.98 9.37 3.73
C GLU A 148 -23.15 9.74 2.25
N LYS A 149 -23.92 10.79 1.97
CA LYS A 149 -24.05 11.32 0.60
C LYS A 149 -22.72 11.93 0.16
N ALA A 150 -22.26 11.53 -1.02
CA ALA A 150 -21.08 12.12 -1.64
C ALA A 150 -21.41 13.43 -2.35
N PRO A 151 -20.42 14.28 -2.67
CA PRO A 151 -20.63 15.51 -3.45
C PRO A 151 -21.18 15.28 -4.87
N VAL A 152 -21.05 14.04 -5.37
CA VAL A 152 -21.56 13.64 -6.69
C VAL A 152 -22.96 13.07 -6.53
N GLU A 153 -23.89 13.50 -7.39
CA GLU A 153 -25.26 13.04 -7.40
C GLU A 153 -25.36 11.51 -7.52
N ASN A 154 -26.26 10.91 -6.75
CA ASN A 154 -26.46 9.47 -6.69
C ASN A 154 -25.22 8.66 -6.28
N ALA A 155 -24.25 9.27 -5.58
CA ALA A 155 -23.12 8.58 -5.01
C ALA A 155 -23.19 8.61 -3.48
N LEU A 156 -22.88 7.47 -2.85
CA LEU A 156 -22.70 7.34 -1.41
C LEU A 156 -21.27 6.93 -1.10
N ARG A 157 -20.69 7.52 -0.06
CA ARG A 157 -19.43 7.10 0.53
C ARG A 157 -19.72 6.09 1.64
N LEU A 158 -19.02 4.96 1.61
CA LEU A 158 -19.14 3.93 2.63
C LEU A 158 -17.90 3.91 3.53
N GLU A 159 -18.10 3.62 4.82
CA GLU A 159 -17.03 3.40 5.78
C GLU A 159 -17.15 1.99 6.37
N GLY A 160 -16.02 1.27 6.40
CA GLY A 160 -15.94 -0.04 7.04
C GLY A 160 -16.74 -1.17 6.38
N ALA A 161 -17.23 -0.98 5.15
CA ALA A 161 -18.14 -1.92 4.49
C ALA A 161 -17.52 -3.28 4.12
N GLY A 162 -16.19 -3.42 4.15
CA GLY A 162 -15.52 -4.66 3.77
C GLY A 162 -15.85 -5.08 2.33
N ASP A 163 -16.27 -6.32 2.16
CA ASP A 163 -16.68 -6.87 0.87
C ASP A 163 -18.15 -6.53 0.59
N VAL A 164 -18.38 -5.47 -0.18
CA VAL A 164 -19.72 -4.95 -0.50
C VAL A 164 -20.62 -5.96 -1.24
N THR A 165 -20.03 -6.96 -1.90
CA THR A 165 -20.81 -7.99 -2.62
C THR A 165 -21.62 -8.88 -1.67
N ARG A 166 -21.30 -8.84 -0.38
CA ARG A 166 -22.02 -9.58 0.67
C ARG A 166 -23.25 -8.86 1.21
N LEU A 167 -23.36 -7.57 0.96
CA LEU A 167 -24.50 -6.76 1.42
C LEU A 167 -25.78 -7.17 0.70
N ALA A 168 -26.91 -7.20 1.42
CA ALA A 168 -28.22 -7.47 0.84
C ALA A 168 -28.57 -6.43 -0.21
N ALA A 169 -28.30 -5.15 0.07
CA ALA A 169 -28.51 -4.05 -0.85
C ALA A 169 -27.78 -4.24 -2.20
N PHE A 170 -26.54 -4.80 -2.19
CA PHE A 170 -25.82 -5.15 -3.42
C PHE A 170 -26.50 -6.29 -4.18
N ARG A 171 -26.88 -7.36 -3.48
CA ARG A 171 -27.53 -8.54 -4.11
C ARG A 171 -28.88 -8.21 -4.72
N GLU A 172 -29.59 -7.25 -4.15
CA GLU A 172 -30.84 -6.70 -4.69
C GLU A 172 -30.61 -5.74 -5.87
N GLY A 173 -29.34 -5.36 -6.10
CA GLY A 173 -28.95 -4.46 -7.17
C GLY A 173 -29.38 -3.01 -6.93
N LEU A 174 -29.37 -2.56 -5.66
CA LEU A 174 -29.69 -1.18 -5.28
C LEU A 174 -28.51 -0.23 -5.52
N PHE A 175 -27.30 -0.79 -5.70
CA PHE A 175 -26.07 -0.09 -6.11
C PHE A 175 -25.13 -1.02 -6.85
#